data_0f4690d4df808da4362d20802a4fed04
#
_entry.id   0f4690d4df808da4362d20802a4fed04
#
_cell.length_a   1.000
_cell.length_b   1.000
_cell.length_c   1.000
_cell.angle_alpha   90.00
_cell.angle_beta   90.00
_cell.angle_gamma   90.00
#
_symmetry.space_group_name_H-M   'P 1'
#
loop_
_entity.id
_entity.type
_entity.pdbx_description
1 polymer ?
#
loop_
_entity_poly.entity_id
_entity_poly.type
_entity_poly.pdbx_seq_one_letter_code
_entity_poly.pdbx_strand_id
1 'polypeptide(L)'
;RECERAARPPKRLIAFDGHPGNFLLCPEDGRAVLVDLEKARYSHPPLDLAHATLYTSTTWDVDSRAELGVAEVVAFYERWQRACDIGPALRPWFVPLRAAMWLWSVTWCAKWRVLSPRAAHAGADGEDWSAEHSSAALVAHVRERVDCYLGTQAVERVSDEIDALRRAFG
;
A
#
# COMPACT_ATOMS: atom_id res chain seq x y z
N ARG A 1 -13.96 -14.25 -10.94
CA ARG A 1 -15.35 -14.40 -11.47
C ARG A 1 -16.22 -13.17 -11.26
N GLU A 2 -16.13 -12.47 -10.11
CA GLU A 2 -16.87 -11.21 -9.87
C GLU A 2 -16.34 -10.07 -10.74
N CYS A 3 -15.02 -9.93 -10.87
CA CYS A 3 -14.39 -8.91 -11.71
C CYS A 3 -14.64 -9.09 -13.22
N GLU A 4 -14.95 -10.28 -13.68
CA GLU A 4 -15.24 -10.55 -15.10
C GLU A 4 -16.57 -9.95 -15.56
N ARG A 5 -17.47 -9.67 -14.62
CA ARG A 5 -18.82 -9.12 -14.88
C ARG A 5 -18.92 -7.60 -14.64
N ALA A 6 -17.97 -7.03 -13.91
CA ALA A 6 -17.96 -5.62 -13.62
C ALA A 6 -17.22 -4.83 -14.69
N ALA A 7 -17.73 -3.65 -15.06
CA ALA A 7 -16.99 -2.74 -15.92
C ALA A 7 -15.65 -2.38 -15.27
N ARG A 8 -14.58 -2.36 -16.07
CA ARG A 8 -13.25 -1.99 -15.56
C ARG A 8 -13.27 -0.58 -14.99
N PRO A 9 -12.67 -0.34 -13.83
CA PRO A 9 -12.61 1.00 -13.26
C PRO A 9 -11.81 1.93 -14.18
N PRO A 10 -12.18 3.22 -14.26
CA PRO A 10 -11.44 4.17 -15.06
C PRO A 10 -10.01 4.31 -14.53
N LYS A 11 -9.08 4.53 -15.44
CA LYS A 11 -7.70 4.90 -15.07
C LYS A 11 -7.63 6.39 -14.75
N ARG A 12 -6.84 6.74 -13.77
CA ARG A 12 -6.50 8.10 -13.35
C ARG A 12 -5.01 8.15 -13.03
N LEU A 13 -4.46 9.35 -12.92
CA LEU A 13 -3.16 9.52 -12.30
C LEU A 13 -3.29 9.16 -10.81
N ILE A 14 -2.49 8.22 -10.36
CA ILE A 14 -2.42 7.77 -8.96
C ILE A 14 -0.97 7.88 -8.47
N ALA A 15 -0.79 8.02 -7.17
CA ALA A 15 0.54 8.08 -6.56
C ALA A 15 1.24 6.72 -6.60
N PHE A 16 0.49 5.66 -6.42
CA PHE A 16 0.94 4.27 -6.33
C PHE A 16 1.86 3.96 -5.14
N ASP A 17 2.25 4.97 -4.38
CA ASP A 17 3.08 4.86 -3.17
C ASP A 17 2.53 5.73 -2.04
N GLY A 18 1.22 5.70 -1.84
CA GLY A 18 0.50 6.51 -0.85
C GLY A 18 0.55 5.94 0.57
N HIS A 19 1.71 5.48 1.04
CA HIS A 19 1.86 5.07 2.45
C HIS A 19 1.97 6.30 3.38
N PRO A 20 1.66 6.16 4.69
CA PRO A 20 1.62 7.29 5.62
C PRO A 20 2.88 8.15 5.67
N GLY A 21 4.07 7.55 5.52
CA GLY A 21 5.35 8.28 5.52
C GLY A 21 5.53 9.27 4.36
N ASN A 22 4.72 9.15 3.29
CA ASN A 22 4.75 10.07 2.16
C ASN A 22 3.76 11.24 2.31
N PHE A 23 3.14 11.43 3.49
CA PHE A 23 2.27 12.55 3.78
C PHE A 23 2.90 13.51 4.78
N LEU A 24 3.08 14.76 4.37
CA LEU A 24 3.48 15.85 5.26
C LEU A 24 2.23 16.58 5.75
N LEU A 25 2.12 16.73 7.07
CA LEU A 25 1.04 17.52 7.66
C LEU A 25 1.52 18.97 7.86
N CYS A 26 0.75 19.92 7.32
CA CYS A 26 0.99 21.35 7.56
C CYS A 26 0.49 21.71 8.97
N PRO A 27 1.37 22.16 9.88
CA PRO A 27 0.96 22.45 11.26
C PRO A 27 -0.07 23.57 11.37
N GLU A 28 -0.07 24.52 10.40
CA GLU A 28 -0.88 25.73 10.45
C GLU A 28 -2.37 25.45 10.13
N ASP A 29 -2.65 24.53 9.22
CA ASP A 29 -4.01 24.29 8.73
C ASP A 29 -4.42 22.81 8.74
N GLY A 30 -3.54 21.91 9.17
CA GLY A 30 -3.78 20.46 9.22
C GLY A 30 -3.88 19.81 7.84
N ARG A 31 -3.51 20.51 6.77
CA ARG A 31 -3.56 19.98 5.41
C ARG A 31 -2.47 18.92 5.23
N ALA A 32 -2.86 17.78 4.66
CA ALA A 32 -1.92 16.74 4.24
C ALA A 32 -1.44 17.01 2.81
N VAL A 33 -0.13 16.99 2.61
CA VAL A 33 0.53 17.10 1.31
C VAL A 33 1.21 15.78 1.00
N LEU A 34 0.82 15.15 -0.09
CA LEU A 34 1.48 13.94 -0.58
C LEU A 34 2.78 14.34 -1.30
N VAL A 35 3.87 13.70 -0.92
CA VAL A 35 5.21 13.87 -1.50
C VAL A 35 5.69 12.56 -2.09
N ASP A 36 6.90 12.55 -2.67
CA ASP A 36 7.52 11.34 -3.24
C ASP A 36 6.66 10.69 -4.33
N LEU A 37 6.44 11.42 -5.40
CA LEU A 37 5.56 11.02 -6.51
C LEU A 37 6.31 10.28 -7.64
N GLU A 38 7.51 9.79 -7.41
CA GLU A 38 8.32 9.13 -8.45
C GLU A 38 7.65 7.87 -9.04
N LYS A 39 6.80 7.19 -8.23
CA LYS A 39 6.05 6.00 -8.66
C LYS A 39 4.68 6.34 -9.28
N ALA A 40 4.34 7.63 -9.41
CA ALA A 40 3.04 8.05 -9.93
C ALA A 40 2.82 7.52 -11.36
N ARG A 41 1.60 7.03 -11.60
CA ARG A 41 1.24 6.40 -12.89
C ARG A 41 -0.24 6.47 -13.20
N TYR A 42 -0.60 6.29 -14.47
CA TYR A 42 -2.00 6.08 -14.85
C TYR A 42 -2.43 4.66 -14.54
N SER A 43 -3.27 4.51 -13.51
CA SER A 43 -3.80 3.23 -13.07
C SER A 43 -5.16 3.41 -12.36
N HIS A 44 -5.57 2.44 -11.55
CA HIS A 44 -6.89 2.41 -10.92
C HIS A 44 -6.84 3.02 -9.51
N PRO A 45 -7.62 4.07 -9.20
CA PRO A 45 -7.61 4.74 -7.89
C PRO A 45 -7.74 3.83 -6.66
N PRO A 46 -8.51 2.73 -6.67
CA PRO A 46 -8.56 1.83 -5.52
C PRO A 46 -7.21 1.20 -5.13
N LEU A 47 -6.18 1.24 -5.99
CA LEU A 47 -4.83 0.83 -5.60
C LEU A 47 -4.21 1.79 -4.58
N ASP A 48 -4.42 3.12 -4.74
CA ASP A 48 -3.97 4.10 -3.73
C ASP A 48 -4.71 3.95 -2.40
N LEU A 49 -6.02 3.70 -2.45
CA LEU A 49 -6.79 3.42 -1.24
C LEU A 49 -6.26 2.19 -0.50
N ALA A 50 -5.96 1.14 -1.26
CA ALA A 50 -5.37 -0.06 -0.71
C ALA A 50 -4.01 0.25 -0.09
N HIS A 51 -3.12 0.92 -0.82
CA HIS A 51 -1.78 1.23 -0.32
C HIS A 51 -1.81 2.12 0.93
N ALA A 52 -2.69 3.12 0.98
CA ALA A 52 -2.83 3.98 2.15
C ALA A 52 -3.35 3.27 3.43
N THR A 53 -3.93 2.09 3.30
CA THR A 53 -4.63 1.40 4.41
C THR A 53 -4.19 -0.04 4.64
N LEU A 54 -3.33 -0.61 3.82
CA LEU A 54 -2.79 -1.95 4.02
C LEU A 54 -1.86 -2.01 5.22
N TYR A 55 -1.94 -3.11 5.96
CA TYR A 55 -1.03 -3.40 7.08
C TYR A 55 0.44 -3.23 6.69
N THR A 56 0.84 -3.73 5.52
CA THR A 56 2.21 -3.61 5.00
C THR A 56 2.64 -2.18 4.66
N SER A 57 1.71 -1.25 4.54
CA SER A 57 1.99 0.16 4.26
C SER A 57 1.90 1.01 5.52
N THR A 58 0.86 0.79 6.33
CA THR A 58 0.62 1.60 7.53
C THR A 58 1.55 1.26 8.71
N THR A 59 2.31 0.19 8.59
CA THR A 59 3.34 -0.22 9.57
C THR A 59 4.75 -0.20 8.98
N TRP A 60 4.93 0.36 7.76
CA TRP A 60 6.20 0.38 7.05
C TRP A 60 7.19 1.39 7.63
N ASP A 61 6.72 2.59 7.89
CA ASP A 61 7.55 3.71 8.31
C ASP A 61 8.13 3.52 9.73
N VAL A 62 9.25 4.19 10.00
CA VAL A 62 9.90 4.17 11.32
C VAL A 62 9.08 4.96 12.33
N ASP A 63 8.58 6.11 11.91
CA ASP A 63 7.96 7.12 12.78
C ASP A 63 6.42 7.09 12.77
N SER A 64 5.82 6.43 11.77
CA SER A 64 4.37 6.31 11.66
C SER A 64 3.94 4.85 11.60
N ARG A 65 3.18 4.41 12.61
CA ARG A 65 2.64 3.05 12.66
C ARG A 65 1.19 3.07 13.07
N ALA A 66 0.34 2.49 12.23
CA ALA A 66 -1.06 2.28 12.53
C ALA A 66 -1.52 0.89 12.06
N GLU A 67 -2.27 0.20 12.89
CA GLU A 67 -2.91 -1.07 12.54
C GLU A 67 -4.42 -0.83 12.42
N LEU A 68 -4.90 -0.71 11.19
CA LEU A 68 -6.30 -0.42 10.93
C LEU A 68 -7.17 -1.67 11.04
N GLY A 69 -8.32 -1.53 11.70
CA GLY A 69 -9.36 -2.55 11.70
C GLY A 69 -10.23 -2.46 10.44
N VAL A 70 -10.99 -3.53 10.16
CA VAL A 70 -11.88 -3.61 9.00
C VAL A 70 -12.85 -2.44 8.93
N ALA A 71 -13.44 -2.02 10.05
CA ALA A 71 -14.37 -0.89 10.10
C ALA A 71 -13.71 0.43 9.71
N GLU A 72 -12.45 0.65 10.11
CA GLU A 72 -11.69 1.86 9.75
C GLU A 72 -11.35 1.87 8.25
N VAL A 73 -10.96 0.72 7.70
CA VAL A 73 -10.71 0.57 6.26
C VAL A 73 -11.99 0.85 5.47
N VAL A 74 -13.12 0.28 5.86
CA VAL A 74 -14.43 0.51 5.21
C VAL A 74 -14.79 1.99 5.26
N ALA A 75 -14.69 2.62 6.45
CA ALA A 75 -14.98 4.04 6.61
C ALA A 75 -14.09 4.94 5.75
N PHE A 76 -12.80 4.59 5.60
CA PHE A 76 -11.87 5.30 4.73
C PHE A 76 -12.29 5.22 3.25
N TYR A 77 -12.64 4.03 2.74
CA TYR A 77 -13.08 3.83 1.37
C TYR A 77 -14.39 4.57 1.09
N GLU A 78 -15.35 4.53 2.01
CA GLU A 78 -16.62 5.25 1.87
C GLU A 78 -16.45 6.77 1.91
N ARG A 79 -15.57 7.28 2.78
CA ARG A 79 -15.23 8.71 2.82
C ARG A 79 -14.63 9.17 1.50
N TRP A 80 -13.71 8.38 0.95
CA TRP A 80 -13.10 8.65 -0.34
C TRP A 80 -14.13 8.66 -1.47
N GLN A 81 -15.03 7.68 -1.52
CA GLN A 81 -16.10 7.66 -2.53
C GLN A 81 -16.95 8.93 -2.48
N ARG A 82 -17.33 9.37 -1.29
CA ARG A 82 -18.10 10.61 -1.11
C ARG A 82 -17.32 11.85 -1.54
N ALA A 83 -16.03 11.93 -1.16
CA ALA A 83 -15.20 13.08 -1.48
C ALA A 83 -14.91 13.23 -2.98
N CYS A 84 -14.82 12.12 -3.71
CA CYS A 84 -14.54 12.11 -5.14
C CYS A 84 -15.80 12.07 -6.01
N ASP A 85 -17.00 12.10 -5.42
CA ASP A 85 -18.28 11.92 -6.12
C ASP A 85 -18.28 10.68 -7.03
N ILE A 86 -17.72 9.59 -6.53
CA ILE A 86 -17.62 8.34 -7.28
C ILE A 86 -18.71 7.40 -6.81
N GLY A 87 -19.60 7.07 -7.73
CA GLY A 87 -20.70 6.14 -7.47
C GLY A 87 -20.26 4.72 -7.10
N PRO A 88 -21.20 3.84 -6.74
CA PRO A 88 -20.93 2.49 -6.24
C PRO A 88 -20.29 1.55 -7.27
N ALA A 89 -20.21 1.94 -8.52
CA ALA A 89 -19.67 1.12 -9.61
C ALA A 89 -18.22 0.63 -9.40
N LEU A 90 -17.45 1.31 -8.52
CA LEU A 90 -16.08 0.88 -8.18
C LEU A 90 -16.02 -0.14 -7.04
N ARG A 91 -17.09 -0.33 -6.26
CA ARG A 91 -17.08 -1.25 -5.11
C ARG A 91 -16.63 -2.67 -5.44
N PRO A 92 -17.06 -3.30 -6.55
CA PRO A 92 -16.60 -4.64 -6.91
C PRO A 92 -15.07 -4.75 -7.09
N TRP A 93 -14.38 -3.63 -7.29
CA TRP A 93 -12.93 -3.59 -7.51
C TRP A 93 -12.11 -3.30 -6.24
N PHE A 94 -12.75 -2.90 -5.15
CA PHE A 94 -12.03 -2.54 -3.92
C PHE A 94 -11.20 -3.70 -3.39
N VAL A 95 -11.82 -4.84 -3.17
CA VAL A 95 -11.14 -6.01 -2.60
C VAL A 95 -10.15 -6.65 -3.58
N PRO A 96 -10.49 -6.88 -4.86
CA PRO A 96 -9.53 -7.40 -5.83
C PRO A 96 -8.28 -6.52 -6.00
N LEU A 97 -8.46 -5.20 -6.06
CA LEU A 97 -7.31 -4.29 -6.20
C LEU A 97 -6.51 -4.16 -4.90
N ARG A 98 -7.16 -4.31 -3.72
CA ARG A 98 -6.45 -4.43 -2.45
C ARG A 98 -5.58 -5.69 -2.39
N ALA A 99 -6.12 -6.83 -2.80
CA ALA A 99 -5.36 -8.07 -2.90
C ALA A 99 -4.18 -7.97 -3.88
N ALA A 100 -4.39 -7.30 -5.01
CA ALA A 100 -3.32 -7.05 -5.99
C ALA A 100 -2.22 -6.13 -5.41
N MET A 101 -2.59 -5.09 -4.67
CA MET A 101 -1.63 -4.19 -4.01
C MET A 101 -0.85 -4.93 -2.93
N TRP A 102 -1.52 -5.76 -2.11
CA TRP A 102 -0.81 -6.59 -1.14
C TRP A 102 0.18 -7.55 -1.80
N LEU A 103 -0.22 -8.22 -2.87
CA LEU A 103 0.68 -9.09 -3.63
C LEU A 103 1.89 -8.32 -4.19
N TRP A 104 1.68 -7.10 -4.67
CA TRP A 104 2.77 -6.23 -5.10
C TRP A 104 3.74 -5.93 -3.94
N SER A 105 3.22 -5.55 -2.76
CA SER A 105 4.03 -5.25 -1.56
C SER A 105 4.88 -6.45 -1.13
N VAL A 106 4.29 -7.66 -1.04
CA VAL A 106 5.06 -8.85 -0.63
C VAL A 106 6.03 -9.32 -1.70
N THR A 107 5.74 -9.08 -2.97
CA THR A 107 6.67 -9.36 -4.07
C THR A 107 7.89 -8.44 -3.98
N TRP A 108 7.68 -7.16 -3.65
CA TRP A 108 8.76 -6.22 -3.39
C TRP A 108 9.62 -6.69 -2.20
N CYS A 109 9.00 -7.08 -1.10
CA CYS A 109 9.69 -7.63 0.07
C CYS A 109 10.53 -8.87 -0.28
N ALA A 110 9.97 -9.79 -1.07
CA ALA A 110 10.68 -10.99 -1.51
C ALA A 110 11.87 -10.65 -2.42
N LYS A 111 11.68 -9.70 -3.34
CA LYS A 111 12.78 -9.18 -4.19
C LYS A 111 13.87 -8.55 -3.33
N TRP A 112 13.53 -7.69 -2.39
CA TRP A 112 14.48 -7.06 -1.48
C TRP A 112 15.28 -8.09 -0.67
N ARG A 113 14.61 -9.10 -0.09
CA ARG A 113 15.25 -10.17 0.68
C ARG A 113 16.31 -10.92 -0.12
N VAL A 114 16.09 -11.11 -1.42
CA VAL A 114 17.02 -11.83 -2.30
C VAL A 114 18.15 -10.93 -2.77
N LEU A 115 17.88 -9.67 -3.07
CA LEU A 115 18.84 -8.77 -3.73
C LEU A 115 19.68 -7.98 -2.73
N SER A 116 19.13 -7.55 -1.59
CA SER A 116 19.85 -6.70 -0.63
C SER A 116 21.14 -7.30 -0.09
N PRO A 117 21.29 -8.64 0.13
CA PRO A 117 22.57 -9.22 0.52
C PRO A 117 23.60 -9.27 -0.61
N ARG A 118 23.17 -9.11 -1.87
CA ARG A 118 24.01 -9.21 -3.07
C ARG A 118 24.42 -7.85 -3.62
N ALA A 119 23.86 -6.79 -3.09
CA ALA A 119 23.89 -5.52 -3.78
C ALA A 119 24.97 -4.57 -3.27
N ALA A 120 25.89 -4.35 -4.14
CA ALA A 120 26.52 -3.07 -4.39
C ALA A 120 25.99 -2.45 -5.71
N HIS A 121 24.73 -2.66 -6.08
CA HIS A 121 24.24 -2.23 -7.39
C HIS A 121 22.91 -1.48 -7.24
N ALA A 122 22.90 -0.23 -7.67
CA ALA A 122 21.66 0.51 -7.95
C ALA A 122 20.79 -0.35 -8.88
N GLY A 123 19.54 -0.61 -8.49
CA GLY A 123 18.61 -1.32 -9.35
C GLY A 123 18.33 -0.48 -10.60
N ALA A 124 18.06 -1.14 -11.73
CA ALA A 124 17.70 -0.49 -12.98
C ALA A 124 16.43 0.39 -12.87
N ASP A 125 15.72 0.28 -11.77
CA ASP A 125 14.43 0.93 -11.47
C ASP A 125 14.61 2.24 -10.65
N GLY A 126 15.85 2.68 -10.38
CA GLY A 126 16.12 3.87 -9.56
C GLY A 126 16.00 3.64 -8.05
N GLU A 127 15.58 2.48 -7.58
CA GLU A 127 15.56 2.12 -6.18
C GLU A 127 16.95 1.71 -5.74
N ASP A 128 17.56 2.46 -4.82
CA ASP A 128 18.83 2.07 -4.21
C ASP A 128 18.57 1.03 -3.10
N TRP A 129 18.94 -0.21 -3.40
CA TRP A 129 18.82 -1.34 -2.49
C TRP A 129 20.10 -1.59 -1.71
N SER A 130 21.13 -0.80 -1.96
CA SER A 130 22.44 -1.02 -1.37
C SER A 130 22.49 -0.48 0.05
N ALA A 131 23.10 -1.25 0.94
CA ALA A 131 23.45 -0.79 2.29
C ALA A 131 24.50 0.34 2.27
N GLU A 132 25.11 0.63 1.12
CA GLU A 132 26.14 1.66 0.98
C GLU A 132 25.60 3.07 1.14
N HIS A 133 24.34 3.31 0.73
CA HIS A 133 23.67 4.62 0.81
C HIS A 133 22.64 4.73 1.91
N SER A 134 22.41 3.66 2.66
CA SER A 134 21.44 3.62 3.76
C SER A 134 22.14 3.44 5.11
N SER A 135 21.64 4.09 6.16
CA SER A 135 22.13 3.87 7.50
C SER A 135 21.91 2.41 7.95
N ALA A 136 22.81 1.88 8.77
CA ALA A 136 22.64 0.52 9.31
C ALA A 136 21.32 0.33 10.05
N ALA A 137 20.82 1.37 10.70
CA ALA A 137 19.53 1.37 11.39
C ALA A 137 18.36 1.23 10.41
N LEU A 138 18.38 1.94 9.29
CA LEU A 138 17.35 1.84 8.25
C LEU A 138 17.36 0.46 7.60
N VAL A 139 18.53 -0.07 7.27
CA VAL A 139 18.67 -1.44 6.71
C VAL A 139 18.12 -2.49 7.68
N ALA A 140 18.41 -2.34 8.98
CA ALA A 140 17.89 -3.25 10.01
C ALA A 140 16.36 -3.16 10.12
N HIS A 141 15.80 -1.94 10.10
CA HIS A 141 14.35 -1.70 10.10
C HIS A 141 13.67 -2.34 8.89
N VAL A 142 14.17 -2.09 7.67
CA VAL A 142 13.62 -2.69 6.44
C VAL A 142 13.66 -4.20 6.50
N ARG A 143 14.76 -4.79 6.99
CA ARG A 143 14.89 -6.25 7.15
C ARG A 143 13.82 -6.79 8.10
N GLU A 144 13.62 -6.15 9.24
CA GLU A 144 12.59 -6.55 10.21
C GLU A 144 11.19 -6.50 9.60
N ARG A 145 10.87 -5.43 8.86
CA ARG A 145 9.57 -5.30 8.16
C ARG A 145 9.39 -6.38 7.10
N VAL A 146 10.41 -6.61 6.28
CA VAL A 146 10.40 -7.64 5.24
C VAL A 146 10.19 -9.03 5.85
N ASP A 147 10.90 -9.35 6.92
CA ASP A 147 10.74 -10.65 7.60
C ASP A 147 9.35 -10.80 8.22
N CYS A 148 8.81 -9.74 8.82
CA CYS A 148 7.45 -9.71 9.35
C CYS A 148 6.41 -9.95 8.25
N TYR A 149 6.49 -9.23 7.13
CA TYR A 149 5.46 -9.27 6.09
C TYR A 149 5.48 -10.55 5.24
N LEU A 150 6.63 -11.21 5.14
CA LEU A 150 6.75 -12.52 4.50
C LEU A 150 6.47 -13.68 5.48
N GLY A 151 6.22 -13.39 6.76
CA GLY A 151 5.86 -14.37 7.76
C GLY A 151 4.41 -14.83 7.65
N THR A 152 4.14 -16.07 8.06
CA THR A 152 2.81 -16.70 8.02
C THR A 152 1.75 -15.85 8.73
N GLN A 153 2.08 -15.27 9.87
CA GLN A 153 1.15 -14.47 10.66
C GLN A 153 0.64 -13.23 9.90
N ALA A 154 1.52 -12.53 9.17
CA ALA A 154 1.12 -11.37 8.36
C ALA A 154 0.25 -11.82 7.17
N VAL A 155 0.57 -12.95 6.54
CA VAL A 155 -0.21 -13.53 5.45
C VAL A 155 -1.61 -13.91 5.91
N GLU A 156 -1.74 -14.60 7.03
CA GLU A 156 -3.02 -14.99 7.64
C GLU A 156 -3.84 -13.74 8.00
N ARG A 157 -3.25 -12.78 8.70
CA ARG A 157 -3.89 -11.51 9.05
C ARG A 157 -4.50 -10.80 7.83
N VAL A 158 -3.70 -10.63 6.76
CA VAL A 158 -4.17 -9.92 5.56
C VAL A 158 -5.22 -10.74 4.81
N SER A 159 -5.12 -12.06 4.83
CA SER A 159 -6.13 -12.95 4.23
C SER A 159 -7.47 -12.82 4.95
N ASP A 160 -7.46 -12.85 6.28
CA ASP A 160 -8.66 -12.69 7.13
C ASP A 160 -9.30 -11.30 6.91
N GLU A 161 -8.48 -10.26 6.83
CA GLU A 161 -8.94 -8.90 6.52
C GLU A 161 -9.62 -8.83 5.15
N ILE A 162 -9.00 -9.40 4.10
CA ILE A 162 -9.56 -9.45 2.76
C ILE A 162 -10.92 -10.16 2.76
N ASP A 163 -11.06 -11.26 3.47
CA ASP A 163 -12.32 -11.99 3.57
C ASP A 163 -13.39 -11.21 4.35
N ALA A 164 -13.00 -10.50 5.38
CA ALA A 164 -13.91 -9.60 6.11
C ALA A 164 -14.37 -8.43 5.24
N LEU A 165 -13.47 -7.82 4.47
CA LEU A 165 -13.80 -6.75 3.54
C LEU A 165 -14.71 -7.21 2.38
N ARG A 166 -14.57 -8.44 1.90
CA ARG A 166 -15.51 -9.04 0.93
C ARG A 166 -16.94 -9.05 1.47
N ARG A 167 -17.10 -9.40 2.75
CA ARG A 167 -18.42 -9.38 3.39
C ARG A 167 -18.95 -7.97 3.62
N ALA A 168 -18.09 -7.00 3.85
CA ALA A 168 -18.48 -5.63 4.13
C ALA A 168 -18.84 -4.83 2.86
N PHE A 169 -18.20 -5.11 1.72
CA PHE A 169 -18.44 -4.42 0.46
C PHE A 169 -19.39 -5.16 -0.50
N GLY A 170 -19.61 -6.46 -0.29
CA GLY A 170 -20.54 -7.27 -1.08
C GLY A 170 -21.92 -7.16 -0.56
#